data_17914ea0806412af11f0cd9694c1574e
#
_entry.id   17914ea0806412af11f0cd9694c1574e
#
_cell.length_a   1.000
_cell.length_b   1.000
_cell.length_c   1.000
_cell.angle_alpha   90.00
_cell.angle_beta   90.00
_cell.angle_gamma   90.00
#
_symmetry.space_group_name_H-M   'P 1'
#
loop_
_entity.id
_entity.type
_entity.pdbx_description
1 polymer ?
#
loop_
_entity_poly.entity_id
_entity_poly.type
_entity_poly.pdbx_seq_one_letter_code
_entity_poly.pdbx_strand_id
1 'polypeptide(L)'
;MQLDLNLLTALDALLEEGSVAGAAARLHVTAPAMSRSLGRIRKATGDQILVRTGRSMVPTTRALAMRAQVHALVQQAHHLLSAQQELDLAALDREFTVRWHDALTAACGTALITAVHRRAPGVRLRLSAEPGTDDAELRRGEVDLESSSSAPTLPDIRHRHVGSDRLVVAVRPGHPLTEGPLSIERYAAAEHLTVSRRGSLRDAIDDALTTRGLERRVVAAGPTAAFALQLALDTDLVVTLPDAVTRTAREQLGLATLPPPLPLPDVPLYLVWHQRYDDDRAHTWLRDLATETVQALFAPPTASPQPLTNRTGP
;
A
#
# COMPACT_ATOMS: atom_id res chain seq x y z
N MET A 1 -3.75 28.52 32.56
CA MET A 1 -4.04 29.52 31.54
C MET A 1 -4.44 28.78 30.27
N GLN A 2 -5.68 28.89 29.83
CA GLN A 2 -6.14 28.21 28.62
C GLN A 2 -5.64 29.02 27.41
N LEU A 3 -4.81 28.39 26.58
CA LEU A 3 -4.24 29.02 25.38
C LEU A 3 -5.35 29.03 24.28
N ASP A 4 -5.80 30.22 23.90
CA ASP A 4 -6.74 30.35 22.78
C ASP A 4 -5.95 30.56 21.47
N LEU A 5 -5.84 29.49 20.67
CA LEU A 5 -5.08 29.49 19.43
C LEU A 5 -5.61 30.51 18.38
N ASN A 6 -6.89 30.93 18.48
CA ASN A 6 -7.42 31.98 17.60
C ASN A 6 -6.75 33.33 17.85
N LEU A 7 -6.18 33.54 19.04
CA LEU A 7 -5.42 34.76 19.33
C LEU A 7 -4.08 34.82 18.57
N LEU A 8 -3.48 33.68 18.21
CA LEU A 8 -2.25 33.66 17.40
C LEU A 8 -2.50 34.19 16.00
N THR A 9 -3.58 33.78 15.34
CA THR A 9 -3.95 34.29 14.01
C THR A 9 -4.26 35.77 14.05
N ALA A 10 -4.96 36.25 15.10
CA ALA A 10 -5.22 37.68 15.28
C ALA A 10 -3.95 38.45 15.56
N LEU A 11 -3.01 37.90 16.36
CA LEU A 11 -1.72 38.52 16.66
C LEU A 11 -0.86 38.61 15.37
N ASP A 12 -0.77 37.56 14.58
CA ASP A 12 -0.06 37.54 13.30
C ASP A 12 -0.55 38.66 12.39
N ALA A 13 -1.88 38.77 12.18
CA ALA A 13 -2.47 39.80 11.35
C ALA A 13 -2.19 41.22 11.88
N LEU A 14 -2.22 41.44 13.22
CA LEU A 14 -1.93 42.71 13.83
C LEU A 14 -0.46 43.12 13.65
N LEU A 15 0.47 42.18 13.72
CA LEU A 15 1.90 42.40 13.55
C LEU A 15 2.29 42.63 12.09
N GLU A 16 1.60 41.98 11.17
CA GLU A 16 1.81 42.20 9.72
C GLU A 16 1.24 43.53 9.25
N GLU A 17 -0.01 43.84 9.61
CA GLU A 17 -0.71 45.05 9.14
C GLU A 17 -0.37 46.32 9.93
N GLY A 18 0.22 46.18 11.12
CA GLY A 18 0.53 47.32 11.98
C GLY A 18 -0.70 48.15 12.41
N SER A 19 -1.91 47.66 12.13
CA SER A 19 -3.15 48.38 12.43
C SER A 19 -4.32 47.43 12.73
N VAL A 20 -5.22 47.87 13.62
CA VAL A 20 -6.45 47.11 13.94
C VAL A 20 -7.38 47.05 12.74
N ALA A 21 -7.48 48.11 11.93
CA ALA A 21 -8.35 48.13 10.76
C ALA A 21 -7.83 47.21 9.65
N GLY A 22 -6.51 47.21 9.37
CA GLY A 22 -5.88 46.33 8.39
C GLY A 22 -6.01 44.86 8.81
N ALA A 23 -5.71 44.54 10.06
CA ALA A 23 -5.86 43.19 10.60
C ALA A 23 -7.31 42.71 10.55
N ALA A 24 -8.28 43.55 10.82
CA ALA A 24 -9.70 43.24 10.72
C ALA A 24 -10.10 42.92 9.26
N ALA A 25 -9.66 43.74 8.31
CA ALA A 25 -9.91 43.53 6.88
C ALA A 25 -9.29 42.21 6.38
N ARG A 26 -8.04 41.94 6.76
CA ARG A 26 -7.32 40.69 6.39
C ARG A 26 -8.00 39.42 6.87
N LEU A 27 -8.55 39.45 8.10
CA LEU A 27 -9.21 38.31 8.69
C LEU A 27 -10.73 38.27 8.47
N HIS A 28 -11.26 39.19 7.65
CA HIS A 28 -12.71 39.30 7.36
C HIS A 28 -13.59 39.41 8.62
N VAL A 29 -13.08 40.14 9.64
CA VAL A 29 -13.81 40.41 10.89
C VAL A 29 -14.08 41.93 11.06
N THR A 30 -14.96 42.28 11.98
CA THR A 30 -15.20 43.68 12.27
C THR A 30 -14.08 44.34 13.10
N ALA A 31 -13.79 45.62 12.93
CA ALA A 31 -12.80 46.34 13.73
C ALA A 31 -13.06 46.26 15.24
N PRO A 32 -14.32 46.32 15.75
CA PRO A 32 -14.59 46.07 17.17
C PRO A 32 -14.24 44.64 17.64
N ALA A 33 -14.41 43.62 16.76
CA ALA A 33 -14.02 42.26 17.09
C ALA A 33 -12.50 42.13 17.18
N MET A 34 -11.76 42.69 16.24
CA MET A 34 -10.30 42.75 16.26
C MET A 34 -9.77 43.51 17.46
N SER A 35 -10.40 44.62 17.84
CA SER A 35 -10.05 45.38 19.06
C SER A 35 -10.22 44.54 20.34
N ARG A 36 -11.27 43.75 20.43
CA ARG A 36 -11.45 42.78 21.56
C ARG A 36 -10.36 41.73 21.57
N SER A 37 -10.00 41.17 20.39
CA SER A 37 -8.89 40.22 20.27
C SER A 37 -7.57 40.83 20.70
N LEU A 38 -7.27 42.06 20.31
CA LEU A 38 -6.08 42.79 20.77
C LEU A 38 -6.09 42.98 22.30
N GLY A 39 -7.24 43.30 22.90
CA GLY A 39 -7.37 43.39 24.36
C GLY A 39 -7.07 42.09 25.07
N ARG A 40 -7.52 40.94 24.53
CA ARG A 40 -7.22 39.61 25.06
C ARG A 40 -5.75 39.25 24.89
N ILE A 41 -5.14 39.57 23.74
CA ILE A 41 -3.72 39.38 23.46
C ILE A 41 -2.87 40.15 24.47
N ARG A 42 -3.19 41.46 24.68
CA ARG A 42 -2.51 42.30 25.70
C ARG A 42 -2.53 41.65 27.08
N LYS A 43 -3.70 41.17 27.48
CA LYS A 43 -3.85 40.45 28.77
C LYS A 43 -3.02 39.18 28.84
N ALA A 44 -2.98 38.41 27.76
CA ALA A 44 -2.25 37.14 27.71
C ALA A 44 -0.73 37.32 27.66
N THR A 45 -0.23 38.35 26.98
CA THR A 45 1.20 38.58 26.77
C THR A 45 1.81 39.55 27.77
N GLY A 46 0.99 40.36 28.42
CA GLY A 46 1.45 41.48 29.27
C GLY A 46 2.09 42.61 28.47
N ASP A 47 1.85 42.66 27.16
CA ASP A 47 2.43 43.66 26.23
C ASP A 47 1.33 44.40 25.49
N GLN A 48 1.55 45.70 25.16
CA GLN A 48 0.59 46.52 24.42
C GLN A 48 0.45 46.10 22.94
N ILE A 49 1.39 45.33 22.40
CA ILE A 49 1.47 44.86 21.03
C ILE A 49 1.57 45.98 20.00
N LEU A 50 0.57 46.87 19.98
CA LEU A 50 0.54 48.08 19.15
C LEU A 50 0.35 49.28 20.05
N VAL A 51 1.20 50.31 19.89
CA VAL A 51 1.14 51.58 20.60
C VAL A 51 0.91 52.72 19.60
N ARG A 52 0.25 53.75 20.06
CA ARG A 52 -0.03 54.94 19.22
C ARG A 52 1.17 55.84 19.13
N THR A 53 1.58 56.18 17.92
CA THR A 53 2.61 57.16 17.65
C THR A 53 2.05 58.21 16.68
N GLY A 54 1.63 59.36 17.20
CA GLY A 54 0.93 60.38 16.43
C GLY A 54 -0.43 59.89 15.93
N ARG A 55 -0.58 59.83 14.60
CA ARG A 55 -1.81 59.32 13.94
C ARG A 55 -1.77 57.87 13.58
N SER A 56 -0.64 57.19 13.75
CA SER A 56 -0.43 55.77 13.39
C SER A 56 -0.27 54.88 14.61
N MET A 57 -0.46 53.58 14.40
CA MET A 57 -0.12 52.51 15.37
C MET A 57 1.20 51.89 14.93
N VAL A 58 2.07 51.57 15.90
CA VAL A 58 3.33 50.88 15.64
C VAL A 58 3.49 49.72 16.63
N PRO A 59 4.10 48.60 16.20
CA PRO A 59 4.37 47.47 17.11
C PRO A 59 5.37 47.87 18.22
N THR A 60 5.20 47.29 19.39
CA THR A 60 6.22 47.40 20.47
C THR A 60 7.47 46.60 20.08
N THR A 61 8.61 46.88 20.72
CA THR A 61 9.87 46.15 20.51
C THR A 61 9.68 44.65 20.79
N ARG A 62 8.91 44.31 21.83
CA ARG A 62 8.60 42.91 22.18
C ARG A 62 7.70 42.25 21.12
N ALA A 63 6.72 42.97 20.61
CA ALA A 63 5.86 42.50 19.54
C ALA A 63 6.66 42.24 18.26
N LEU A 64 7.59 43.11 17.87
CA LEU A 64 8.50 42.90 16.76
C LEU A 64 9.39 41.65 16.96
N ALA A 65 9.92 41.44 18.15
CA ALA A 65 10.74 40.29 18.45
C ALA A 65 9.96 38.94 18.32
N MET A 66 8.65 38.96 18.59
CA MET A 66 7.80 37.78 18.47
C MET A 66 7.28 37.52 17.04
N ARG A 67 7.33 38.51 16.13
CA ARG A 67 6.68 38.48 14.81
C ARG A 67 7.05 37.24 14.01
N ALA A 68 8.33 36.96 13.82
CA ALA A 68 8.79 35.81 13.03
C ALA A 68 8.32 34.47 13.61
N GLN A 69 8.38 34.34 14.93
CA GLN A 69 7.97 33.11 15.61
C GLN A 69 6.45 32.89 15.57
N VAL A 70 5.66 33.96 15.76
CA VAL A 70 4.19 33.90 15.67
C VAL A 70 3.78 33.53 14.24
N HIS A 71 4.37 34.17 13.24
CA HIS A 71 4.12 33.86 11.82
C HIS A 71 4.42 32.39 11.52
N ALA A 72 5.58 31.88 11.93
CA ALA A 72 5.95 30.49 11.70
C ALA A 72 4.95 29.50 12.35
N LEU A 73 4.48 29.76 13.56
CA LEU A 73 3.49 28.92 14.24
C LEU A 73 2.13 28.93 13.52
N VAL A 74 1.67 30.09 13.05
CA VAL A 74 0.43 30.23 12.27
C VAL A 74 0.54 29.47 10.96
N GLN A 75 1.67 29.62 10.25
CA GLN A 75 1.92 28.88 9.00
C GLN A 75 1.97 27.37 9.25
N GLN A 76 2.64 26.90 10.31
CA GLN A 76 2.65 25.48 10.66
C GLN A 76 1.23 24.95 10.97
N ALA A 77 0.41 25.71 11.70
CA ALA A 77 -0.96 25.33 11.96
C ALA A 77 -1.81 25.26 10.69
N HIS A 78 -1.67 26.26 9.79
CA HIS A 78 -2.31 26.22 8.48
C HIS A 78 -1.85 25.02 7.65
N HIS A 79 -0.57 24.71 7.68
CA HIS A 79 0.03 23.57 6.99
C HIS A 79 -0.56 22.23 7.47
N LEU A 80 -0.70 22.06 8.79
CA LEU A 80 -1.31 20.86 9.39
C LEU A 80 -2.80 20.71 9.06
N LEU A 81 -3.52 21.82 8.89
CA LEU A 81 -4.97 21.82 8.67
C LEU A 81 -5.37 21.90 7.18
N SER A 82 -4.44 22.26 6.28
CA SER A 82 -4.72 22.33 4.85
C SER A 82 -4.67 20.93 4.22
N ALA A 83 -5.82 20.44 3.77
CA ALA A 83 -5.96 19.20 3.02
C ALA A 83 -5.29 19.22 1.61
N GLN A 84 -4.65 20.31 1.21
CA GLN A 84 -4.14 20.57 -0.15
C GLN A 84 -2.61 20.62 -0.27
N GLN A 85 -1.86 19.94 0.58
CA GLN A 85 -0.43 19.81 0.30
C GLN A 85 -0.19 18.91 -0.91
N GLU A 86 0.50 19.42 -1.91
CA GLU A 86 1.12 18.57 -2.92
C GLU A 86 2.03 17.57 -2.20
N LEU A 87 1.90 16.29 -2.55
CA LEU A 87 2.71 15.24 -1.96
C LEU A 87 4.16 15.39 -2.46
N ASP A 88 5.04 15.84 -1.57
CA ASP A 88 6.48 15.82 -1.84
C ASP A 88 7.05 14.46 -1.45
N LEU A 89 7.27 13.61 -2.45
CA LEU A 89 7.82 12.28 -2.28
C LEU A 89 9.28 12.28 -1.80
N ALA A 90 10.05 13.33 -2.13
CA ALA A 90 11.44 13.42 -1.73
C ALA A 90 11.60 13.73 -0.24
N ALA A 91 10.65 14.47 0.33
CA ALA A 91 10.60 14.82 1.75
C ALA A 91 9.73 13.87 2.59
N LEU A 92 9.06 12.89 1.96
CA LEU A 92 8.17 11.97 2.67
C LEU A 92 8.97 11.02 3.55
N ASP A 93 8.85 11.17 4.88
CA ASP A 93 9.35 10.23 5.89
C ASP A 93 8.16 9.50 6.54
N ARG A 94 7.94 8.25 6.12
CA ARG A 94 6.83 7.42 6.59
C ARG A 94 7.18 5.95 6.52
N GLU A 95 6.66 5.17 7.48
CA GLU A 95 6.66 3.72 7.43
C GLU A 95 5.29 3.24 6.96
N PHE A 96 5.29 2.30 6.00
CA PHE A 96 4.10 1.60 5.56
C PHE A 96 4.24 0.10 5.82
N THR A 97 3.22 -0.51 6.35
CA THR A 97 3.10 -1.96 6.51
C THR A 97 2.25 -2.53 5.38
N VAL A 98 2.88 -3.30 4.50
CA VAL A 98 2.24 -3.98 3.37
C VAL A 98 2.21 -5.47 3.66
N ARG A 99 1.03 -6.06 3.68
CA ARG A 99 0.82 -7.48 3.95
C ARG A 99 0.39 -8.21 2.68
N TRP A 100 1.33 -8.91 2.08
CA TRP A 100 1.10 -9.71 0.90
C TRP A 100 1.36 -11.19 1.21
N HIS A 101 0.64 -12.10 0.53
CA HIS A 101 0.99 -13.51 0.63
C HIS A 101 2.39 -13.76 0.05
N ASP A 102 3.03 -14.82 0.49
CA ASP A 102 4.45 -15.12 0.21
C ASP A 102 4.79 -15.13 -1.29
N ALA A 103 3.97 -15.77 -2.12
CA ALA A 103 4.20 -15.84 -3.56
C ALA A 103 4.14 -14.45 -4.22
N LEU A 104 3.20 -13.58 -3.81
CA LEU A 104 3.12 -12.20 -4.32
C LEU A 104 4.32 -11.38 -3.86
N THR A 105 4.70 -11.55 -2.59
CA THR A 105 5.89 -10.89 -2.04
C THR A 105 7.16 -11.31 -2.78
N ALA A 106 7.31 -12.59 -3.08
CA ALA A 106 8.43 -13.12 -3.85
C ALA A 106 8.44 -12.58 -5.30
N ALA A 107 7.27 -12.52 -5.94
CA ALA A 107 7.15 -12.08 -7.32
C ALA A 107 7.34 -10.55 -7.50
N CYS A 108 6.79 -9.75 -6.61
CA CYS A 108 6.67 -8.30 -6.76
C CYS A 108 7.49 -7.49 -5.74
N GLY A 109 7.91 -8.08 -4.63
CA GLY A 109 8.52 -7.34 -3.51
C GLY A 109 9.74 -6.53 -3.92
N THR A 110 10.64 -7.12 -4.70
CA THR A 110 11.84 -6.42 -5.20
C THR A 110 11.48 -5.22 -6.07
N ALA A 111 10.51 -5.37 -6.97
CA ALA A 111 10.07 -4.28 -7.85
C ALA A 111 9.42 -3.15 -7.05
N LEU A 112 8.55 -3.48 -6.09
CA LEU A 112 7.90 -2.50 -5.23
C LEU A 112 8.92 -1.74 -4.37
N ILE A 113 9.81 -2.45 -3.66
CA ILE A 113 10.83 -1.84 -2.81
C ILE A 113 11.73 -0.91 -3.62
N THR A 114 12.20 -1.37 -4.78
CA THR A 114 13.07 -0.57 -5.67
C THR A 114 12.36 0.69 -6.16
N ALA A 115 11.09 0.58 -6.54
CA ALA A 115 10.30 1.70 -7.03
C ALA A 115 10.02 2.73 -5.92
N VAL A 116 9.70 2.27 -4.70
CA VAL A 116 9.51 3.13 -3.52
C VAL A 116 10.81 3.85 -3.17
N HIS A 117 11.91 3.13 -3.03
CA HIS A 117 13.21 3.72 -2.67
C HIS A 117 13.68 4.78 -3.66
N ARG A 118 13.44 4.57 -4.96
CA ARG A 118 13.80 5.52 -6.00
C ARG A 118 12.96 6.79 -5.97
N ARG A 119 11.64 6.68 -5.70
CA ARG A 119 10.69 7.80 -5.78
C ARG A 119 10.55 8.55 -4.45
N ALA A 120 10.68 7.85 -3.33
CA ALA A 120 10.49 8.37 -1.98
C ALA A 120 11.52 7.74 -1.02
N PRO A 121 12.78 8.21 -1.03
CA PRO A 121 13.90 7.57 -0.32
C PRO A 121 13.74 7.56 1.21
N GLY A 122 12.93 8.46 1.80
CA GLY A 122 12.61 8.47 3.22
C GLY A 122 11.52 7.48 3.64
N VAL A 123 10.84 6.85 2.67
CA VAL A 123 9.80 5.85 2.98
C VAL A 123 10.42 4.50 3.34
N ARG A 124 9.92 3.91 4.42
CA ARG A 124 10.26 2.55 4.85
C ARG A 124 9.08 1.62 4.61
N LEU A 125 9.34 0.47 3.99
CA LEU A 125 8.36 -0.59 3.79
C LEU A 125 8.61 -1.73 4.76
N ARG A 126 7.58 -2.10 5.53
CA ARG A 126 7.51 -3.35 6.27
C ARG A 126 6.67 -4.33 5.47
N LEU A 127 7.30 -5.37 4.91
CA LEU A 127 6.58 -6.45 4.24
C LEU A 127 6.29 -7.56 5.26
N SER A 128 5.02 -7.94 5.38
CA SER A 128 4.58 -9.04 6.22
C SER A 128 3.85 -10.07 5.38
N ALA A 129 4.16 -11.34 5.58
CA ALA A 129 3.51 -12.45 4.91
C ALA A 129 2.42 -13.10 5.77
N GLU A 130 2.36 -12.78 7.06
CA GLU A 130 1.34 -13.33 7.94
C GLU A 130 -0.01 -12.67 7.67
N PRO A 131 -1.03 -13.46 7.33
CA PRO A 131 -2.38 -12.92 7.23
C PRO A 131 -2.94 -12.71 8.63
N GLY A 132 -3.50 -11.55 8.87
CA GLY A 132 -4.49 -11.43 9.91
C GLY A 132 -5.66 -12.39 9.64
N THR A 133 -6.25 -12.87 10.69
CA THR A 133 -7.42 -13.75 10.58
C THR A 133 -8.70 -12.95 10.36
N ASP A 134 -8.60 -11.63 10.51
CA ASP A 134 -9.69 -10.67 10.34
C ASP A 134 -9.15 -9.31 9.85
N ASP A 135 -10.05 -8.43 9.45
CA ASP A 135 -9.71 -7.06 9.02
C ASP A 135 -9.36 -6.12 10.19
N ALA A 136 -9.17 -6.65 11.41
CA ALA A 136 -8.96 -5.83 12.61
C ALA A 136 -7.67 -5.03 12.54
N GLU A 137 -6.59 -5.59 11.97
CA GLU A 137 -5.30 -4.89 11.84
C GLU A 137 -5.36 -3.76 10.81
N LEU A 138 -6.09 -3.95 9.68
CA LEU A 138 -6.41 -2.87 8.75
C LEU A 138 -7.21 -1.76 9.44
N ARG A 139 -8.21 -2.13 10.25
CA ARG A 139 -9.04 -1.19 11.01
C ARG A 139 -8.27 -0.45 12.10
N ARG A 140 -7.29 -1.10 12.75
CA ARG A 140 -6.41 -0.43 13.73
C ARG A 140 -5.32 0.41 13.08
N GLY A 141 -5.06 0.22 11.78
CA GLY A 141 -3.99 0.89 11.05
C GLY A 141 -2.61 0.30 11.33
N GLU A 142 -2.57 -0.96 11.75
CA GLU A 142 -1.34 -1.74 11.93
C GLU A 142 -0.83 -2.27 10.59
N VAL A 143 -1.75 -2.43 9.62
CA VAL A 143 -1.50 -2.74 8.23
C VAL A 143 -2.10 -1.63 7.36
N ASP A 144 -1.31 -1.08 6.47
CA ASP A 144 -1.75 -0.04 5.54
C ASP A 144 -2.41 -0.65 4.30
N LEU A 145 -1.79 -1.66 3.70
CA LEU A 145 -2.23 -2.28 2.45
C LEU A 145 -2.06 -3.80 2.51
N GLU A 146 -3.10 -4.53 2.11
CA GLU A 146 -3.07 -6.00 2.11
C GLU A 146 -3.46 -6.57 0.75
N SER A 147 -2.98 -7.80 0.44
CA SER A 147 -3.47 -8.59 -0.70
C SER A 147 -4.52 -9.59 -0.26
N SER A 148 -5.58 -9.75 -1.05
CA SER A 148 -6.67 -10.71 -0.80
C SER A 148 -7.05 -11.45 -2.08
N SER A 149 -7.47 -12.72 -1.94
CA SER A 149 -8.07 -13.50 -3.03
C SER A 149 -9.60 -13.38 -3.09
N SER A 150 -10.19 -12.56 -2.23
CA SER A 150 -11.63 -12.28 -2.24
C SER A 150 -11.89 -10.81 -1.97
N ALA A 151 -12.98 -10.28 -2.52
CA ALA A 151 -13.43 -8.94 -2.17
C ALA A 151 -13.87 -8.89 -0.71
N PRO A 152 -13.49 -7.86 0.05
CA PRO A 152 -13.94 -7.71 1.44
C PRO A 152 -15.45 -7.49 1.50
N THR A 153 -16.06 -7.96 2.58
CA THR A 153 -17.50 -7.79 2.82
C THR A 153 -17.81 -6.61 3.73
N LEU A 154 -16.82 -6.07 4.43
CA LEU A 154 -16.98 -4.97 5.38
C LEU A 154 -17.02 -3.62 4.66
N PRO A 155 -17.96 -2.73 5.01
CA PRO A 155 -18.18 -1.48 4.27
C PRO A 155 -17.05 -0.46 4.46
N ASP A 156 -16.26 -0.57 5.52
CA ASP A 156 -15.14 0.30 5.84
C ASP A 156 -13.80 -0.19 5.26
N ILE A 157 -13.79 -1.38 4.64
CA ILE A 157 -12.64 -1.91 3.92
C ILE A 157 -12.83 -1.66 2.42
N ARG A 158 -11.96 -0.87 1.85
CA ARG A 158 -11.88 -0.57 0.42
C ARG A 158 -11.07 -1.63 -0.30
N HIS A 159 -11.34 -1.78 -1.58
CA HIS A 159 -10.56 -2.71 -2.39
C HIS A 159 -10.42 -2.23 -3.83
N ARG A 160 -9.40 -2.75 -4.49
CA ARG A 160 -9.16 -2.61 -5.93
C ARG A 160 -8.83 -3.99 -6.49
N HIS A 161 -9.57 -4.44 -7.48
CA HIS A 161 -9.20 -5.62 -8.24
C HIS A 161 -7.99 -5.27 -9.12
N VAL A 162 -6.90 -6.04 -8.99
CA VAL A 162 -5.64 -5.76 -9.70
C VAL A 162 -5.27 -6.82 -10.74
N GLY A 163 -6.00 -7.93 -10.77
CA GLY A 163 -5.84 -8.98 -11.76
C GLY A 163 -6.45 -10.29 -11.29
N SER A 164 -6.36 -11.30 -12.15
CA SER A 164 -6.73 -12.69 -11.81
C SER A 164 -5.66 -13.62 -12.34
N ASP A 165 -5.29 -14.62 -11.56
CA ASP A 165 -4.23 -15.56 -11.88
C ASP A 165 -4.81 -16.95 -12.13
N ARG A 166 -4.49 -17.51 -13.28
CA ARG A 166 -4.90 -18.88 -13.60
C ARG A 166 -4.08 -19.87 -12.78
N LEU A 167 -4.64 -21.06 -12.53
CA LEU A 167 -3.92 -22.14 -11.87
C LEU A 167 -3.11 -22.96 -12.87
N VAL A 168 -1.97 -23.47 -12.40
CA VAL A 168 -1.11 -24.42 -13.12
C VAL A 168 -0.69 -25.54 -12.19
N VAL A 169 -0.36 -26.67 -12.79
CA VAL A 169 0.19 -27.84 -12.09
C VAL A 169 1.70 -27.78 -12.17
N ALA A 170 2.39 -27.81 -11.03
CA ALA A 170 3.84 -27.87 -10.94
C ALA A 170 4.31 -29.21 -10.38
N VAL A 171 5.31 -29.79 -11.01
CA VAL A 171 5.92 -31.06 -10.63
C VAL A 171 7.43 -31.02 -10.89
N ARG A 172 8.21 -31.92 -10.28
CA ARG A 172 9.64 -32.03 -10.56
C ARG A 172 9.94 -32.37 -12.04
N PRO A 173 11.14 -32.09 -12.53
CA PRO A 173 11.59 -32.59 -13.84
C PRO A 173 11.51 -34.11 -13.92
N GLY A 174 11.03 -34.63 -15.05
CA GLY A 174 10.90 -36.09 -15.27
C GLY A 174 9.82 -36.78 -14.38
N HIS A 175 8.87 -36.01 -13.85
CA HIS A 175 7.73 -36.57 -13.14
C HIS A 175 6.85 -37.38 -14.13
N PRO A 176 6.26 -38.54 -13.73
CA PRO A 176 5.44 -39.37 -14.62
C PRO A 176 4.28 -38.63 -15.29
N LEU A 177 3.73 -37.58 -14.68
CA LEU A 177 2.67 -36.77 -15.26
C LEU A 177 3.13 -35.91 -16.48
N THR A 178 4.43 -35.77 -16.70
CA THR A 178 4.97 -35.09 -17.88
C THR A 178 5.03 -35.98 -19.13
N GLU A 179 4.81 -37.30 -18.97
CA GLU A 179 4.78 -38.26 -20.06
C GLU A 179 3.40 -38.24 -20.74
N GLY A 180 3.30 -37.49 -21.84
CA GLY A 180 2.07 -37.34 -22.62
C GLY A 180 1.04 -36.39 -21.99
N PRO A 181 -0.18 -36.32 -22.53
CA PRO A 181 -1.23 -35.44 -22.05
C PRO A 181 -1.64 -35.75 -20.60
N LEU A 182 -1.78 -34.73 -19.77
CA LEU A 182 -2.29 -34.88 -18.43
C LEU A 182 -3.82 -35.08 -18.46
N SER A 183 -4.30 -36.33 -18.18
CA SER A 183 -5.73 -36.58 -18.02
C SER A 183 -6.17 -36.27 -16.58
N ILE A 184 -7.50 -36.08 -16.40
CA ILE A 184 -8.06 -35.80 -15.07
C ILE A 184 -7.91 -37.00 -14.12
N GLU A 185 -7.95 -38.23 -14.66
CA GLU A 185 -7.78 -39.44 -13.89
C GLU A 185 -6.33 -39.58 -13.41
N ARG A 186 -5.34 -39.33 -14.30
CA ARG A 186 -3.91 -39.32 -13.91
C ARG A 186 -3.61 -38.27 -12.86
N TYR A 187 -4.21 -37.08 -13.01
CA TYR A 187 -4.08 -36.03 -12.03
C TYR A 187 -4.68 -36.41 -10.68
N ALA A 188 -5.92 -36.95 -10.67
CA ALA A 188 -6.60 -37.36 -9.46
C ALA A 188 -5.90 -38.54 -8.73
N ALA A 189 -5.30 -39.47 -9.48
CA ALA A 189 -4.59 -40.63 -8.94
C ALA A 189 -3.21 -40.28 -8.32
N ALA A 190 -2.66 -39.12 -8.59
CA ALA A 190 -1.40 -38.66 -8.01
C ALA A 190 -1.54 -38.28 -6.52
N GLU A 191 -0.41 -38.14 -5.84
CA GLU A 191 -0.35 -37.58 -4.50
C GLU A 191 -0.14 -36.08 -4.56
N HIS A 192 -0.93 -35.32 -3.80
CA HIS A 192 -0.96 -33.88 -3.86
C HIS A 192 -0.46 -33.19 -2.59
N LEU A 193 0.17 -32.06 -2.78
CA LEU A 193 0.45 -31.07 -1.74
C LEU A 193 -0.41 -29.82 -2.00
N THR A 194 -1.15 -29.37 -1.00
CA THR A 194 -1.88 -28.09 -1.09
C THR A 194 -1.13 -26.97 -0.38
N VAL A 195 -1.34 -25.72 -0.83
CA VAL A 195 -0.84 -24.53 -0.14
C VAL A 195 -1.96 -23.99 0.74
N SER A 196 -1.80 -24.14 2.04
CA SER A 196 -2.81 -23.69 3.00
C SER A 196 -2.16 -23.21 4.29
N ARG A 197 -2.32 -21.91 4.56
CA ARG A 197 -1.83 -21.29 5.80
C ARG A 197 -2.55 -21.77 7.06
N ARG A 198 -3.76 -22.33 6.88
CA ARG A 198 -4.57 -22.89 7.97
C ARG A 198 -4.45 -24.40 8.09
N GLY A 199 -3.57 -25.03 7.30
CA GLY A 199 -3.37 -26.46 7.28
C GLY A 199 -4.55 -27.25 6.68
N SER A 200 -5.43 -26.61 5.91
CA SER A 200 -6.51 -27.32 5.23
C SER A 200 -5.95 -28.28 4.18
N LEU A 201 -6.42 -29.51 4.17
CA LEU A 201 -6.11 -30.51 3.14
C LEU A 201 -7.14 -30.50 2.00
N ARG A 202 -8.13 -29.62 2.03
CA ARG A 202 -9.13 -29.42 0.97
C ARG A 202 -9.15 -27.98 0.49
N ASP A 203 -9.39 -27.84 -0.80
CA ASP A 203 -9.55 -26.56 -1.48
C ASP A 203 -10.56 -26.65 -2.65
N ALA A 204 -10.70 -25.61 -3.45
CA ALA A 204 -11.62 -25.55 -4.58
C ALA A 204 -11.34 -26.63 -5.66
N ILE A 205 -10.15 -27.21 -5.70
CA ILE A 205 -9.81 -28.28 -6.65
C ILE A 205 -10.53 -29.56 -6.25
N ASP A 206 -10.63 -29.86 -4.93
CA ASP A 206 -11.35 -31.01 -4.43
C ASP A 206 -12.83 -30.93 -4.77
N ASP A 207 -13.42 -29.73 -4.67
CA ASP A 207 -14.82 -29.50 -5.05
C ASP A 207 -15.02 -29.70 -6.56
N ALA A 208 -14.09 -29.20 -7.39
CA ALA A 208 -14.13 -29.36 -8.83
C ALA A 208 -13.95 -30.82 -9.28
N LEU A 209 -13.18 -31.64 -8.58
CA LEU A 209 -13.04 -33.07 -8.80
C LEU A 209 -14.29 -33.82 -8.37
N THR A 210 -14.83 -33.51 -7.17
CA THR A 210 -16.03 -34.16 -6.61
C THR A 210 -17.24 -34.02 -7.55
N THR A 211 -17.40 -32.85 -8.22
CA THR A 211 -18.49 -32.67 -9.22
C THR A 211 -18.38 -33.61 -10.44
N ARG A 212 -17.23 -34.30 -10.61
CA ARG A 212 -16.94 -35.26 -11.68
C ARG A 212 -16.84 -36.70 -11.15
N GLY A 213 -17.18 -36.92 -9.88
CA GLY A 213 -17.09 -38.23 -9.24
C GLY A 213 -15.65 -38.70 -8.96
N LEU A 214 -14.70 -37.75 -8.92
CA LEU A 214 -13.29 -38.01 -8.66
C LEU A 214 -12.86 -37.41 -7.31
N GLU A 215 -11.88 -38.00 -6.70
CA GLU A 215 -11.21 -37.52 -5.49
C GLU A 215 -9.70 -37.57 -5.72
N ARG A 216 -8.96 -36.67 -5.10
CA ARG A 216 -7.49 -36.73 -5.06
C ARG A 216 -7.00 -36.98 -3.64
N ARG A 217 -5.81 -37.55 -3.52
CA ARG A 217 -5.15 -37.74 -2.24
C ARG A 217 -4.24 -36.57 -1.94
N VAL A 218 -4.65 -35.69 -1.04
CA VAL A 218 -3.79 -34.65 -0.49
C VAL A 218 -3.06 -35.23 0.72
N VAL A 219 -1.75 -35.41 0.58
CA VAL A 219 -0.90 -36.04 1.62
C VAL A 219 -0.31 -35.05 2.58
N ALA A 220 -0.24 -33.75 2.18
CA ALA A 220 0.29 -32.67 3.01
C ALA A 220 -0.31 -31.32 2.65
N ALA A 221 -0.25 -30.37 3.60
CA ALA A 221 -0.51 -28.96 3.39
C ALA A 221 0.71 -28.16 3.78
N GLY A 222 1.19 -27.29 2.88
CA GLY A 222 2.30 -26.39 3.15
C GLY A 222 1.83 -24.97 3.43
N PRO A 223 2.52 -24.21 4.31
CA PRO A 223 2.07 -22.86 4.69
C PRO A 223 2.32 -21.82 3.61
N THR A 224 3.28 -22.05 2.71
CA THR A 224 3.74 -21.10 1.68
C THR A 224 3.93 -21.76 0.33
N ALA A 225 3.83 -20.97 -0.75
CA ALA A 225 4.12 -21.44 -2.09
C ALA A 225 5.61 -21.86 -2.24
N ALA A 226 6.52 -21.10 -1.64
CA ALA A 226 7.94 -21.44 -1.67
C ALA A 226 8.24 -22.81 -1.07
N PHE A 227 7.65 -23.13 0.09
CA PHE A 227 7.75 -24.46 0.70
C PHE A 227 7.18 -25.54 -0.21
N ALA A 228 6.01 -25.29 -0.80
CA ALA A 228 5.35 -26.27 -1.65
C ALA A 228 6.14 -26.54 -2.93
N LEU A 229 6.73 -25.53 -3.55
CA LEU A 229 7.57 -25.66 -4.75
C LEU A 229 8.86 -26.43 -4.45
N GLN A 230 9.48 -26.16 -3.29
CA GLN A 230 10.67 -26.92 -2.88
C GLN A 230 10.35 -28.38 -2.65
N LEU A 231 9.23 -28.68 -1.98
CA LEU A 231 8.84 -30.07 -1.72
C LEU A 231 8.45 -30.81 -3.02
N ALA A 232 7.80 -30.11 -3.95
CA ALA A 232 7.50 -30.64 -5.28
C ALA A 232 8.77 -30.98 -6.09
N LEU A 233 9.86 -30.23 -5.89
CA LEU A 233 11.15 -30.51 -6.53
C LEU A 233 11.79 -31.81 -6.04
N ASP A 234 11.65 -32.08 -4.74
CA ASP A 234 12.33 -33.19 -4.06
C ASP A 234 11.48 -34.49 -3.98
N THR A 235 10.23 -34.44 -4.47
CA THR A 235 9.27 -35.56 -4.35
C THR A 235 8.44 -35.75 -5.61
N ASP A 236 7.61 -36.78 -5.64
CA ASP A 236 6.57 -37.01 -6.67
C ASP A 236 5.24 -36.30 -6.34
N LEU A 237 5.25 -35.31 -5.44
CA LEU A 237 4.03 -34.59 -5.10
C LEU A 237 3.66 -33.57 -6.16
N VAL A 238 2.38 -33.51 -6.43
CA VAL A 238 1.79 -32.57 -7.39
C VAL A 238 1.31 -31.33 -6.64
N VAL A 239 1.72 -30.15 -7.09
CA VAL A 239 1.25 -28.88 -6.53
C VAL A 239 0.48 -28.12 -7.58
N THR A 240 -0.74 -27.68 -7.26
CA THR A 240 -1.52 -26.77 -8.10
C THR A 240 -1.57 -25.41 -7.44
N LEU A 241 -1.14 -24.36 -8.19
CA LEU A 241 -0.95 -23.01 -7.64
C LEU A 241 -1.07 -21.94 -8.73
N PRO A 242 -1.22 -20.66 -8.36
CA PRO A 242 -1.33 -19.57 -9.33
C PRO A 242 -0.07 -19.44 -10.20
N ASP A 243 -0.28 -19.22 -11.50
CA ASP A 243 0.79 -19.19 -12.52
C ASP A 243 1.69 -17.96 -12.41
N ALA A 244 1.11 -16.76 -12.52
CA ALA A 244 1.89 -15.53 -12.67
C ALA A 244 2.75 -15.24 -11.42
N VAL A 245 2.15 -15.36 -10.22
CA VAL A 245 2.86 -15.05 -8.96
C VAL A 245 3.92 -16.10 -8.60
N THR A 246 3.90 -17.29 -9.20
CA THR A 246 4.88 -18.35 -8.90
C THR A 246 5.82 -18.65 -10.07
N ARG A 247 5.61 -18.04 -11.23
CA ARG A 247 6.33 -18.34 -12.47
C ARG A 247 7.85 -18.27 -12.31
N THR A 248 8.35 -17.14 -11.83
CA THR A 248 9.80 -16.94 -11.65
C THR A 248 10.39 -18.00 -10.71
N ALA A 249 9.71 -18.30 -9.60
CA ALA A 249 10.19 -19.31 -8.65
C ALA A 249 10.19 -20.72 -9.27
N ARG A 250 9.16 -21.08 -10.02
CA ARG A 250 9.10 -22.38 -10.73
C ARG A 250 10.20 -22.52 -11.77
N GLU A 251 10.42 -21.45 -12.56
CA GLU A 251 11.49 -21.43 -13.57
C GLU A 251 12.89 -21.54 -12.93
N GLN A 252 13.14 -20.82 -11.83
CA GLN A 252 14.41 -20.88 -11.10
C GLN A 252 14.69 -22.25 -10.52
N LEU A 253 13.64 -22.95 -10.06
CA LEU A 253 13.73 -24.32 -9.56
C LEU A 253 13.73 -25.39 -10.68
N GLY A 254 13.52 -24.99 -11.93
CA GLY A 254 13.45 -25.91 -13.06
C GLY A 254 12.25 -26.85 -13.03
N LEU A 255 11.18 -26.50 -12.33
CA LEU A 255 9.98 -27.32 -12.23
C LEU A 255 9.24 -27.38 -13.57
N ALA A 256 8.73 -28.56 -13.91
CA ALA A 256 7.83 -28.73 -15.02
C ALA A 256 6.44 -28.15 -14.70
N THR A 257 5.86 -27.46 -15.66
CA THR A 257 4.54 -26.81 -15.53
C THR A 257 3.59 -27.38 -16.55
N LEU A 258 2.43 -27.86 -16.10
CA LEU A 258 1.39 -28.44 -16.92
C LEU A 258 0.08 -27.65 -16.75
N PRO A 259 -0.78 -27.57 -17.78
CA PRO A 259 -2.12 -27.04 -17.60
C PRO A 259 -2.95 -28.00 -16.72
N PRO A 260 -3.82 -27.50 -15.86
CA PRO A 260 -4.77 -28.34 -15.13
C PRO A 260 -5.66 -29.10 -16.12
N PRO A 261 -5.94 -30.42 -15.87
CA PRO A 261 -6.76 -31.22 -16.80
C PRO A 261 -8.27 -31.01 -16.63
N LEU A 262 -8.66 -30.00 -15.85
CA LEU A 262 -10.04 -29.61 -15.61
C LEU A 262 -10.13 -28.07 -15.52
N PRO A 263 -11.29 -27.49 -15.89
CA PRO A 263 -11.48 -26.08 -15.70
C PRO A 263 -11.51 -25.75 -14.21
N LEU A 264 -10.64 -24.82 -13.81
CA LEU A 264 -10.58 -24.26 -12.46
C LEU A 264 -10.83 -22.75 -12.56
N PRO A 265 -11.49 -22.16 -11.57
CA PRO A 265 -11.67 -20.70 -11.55
C PRO A 265 -10.30 -20.03 -11.38
N ASP A 266 -10.16 -18.90 -12.05
CA ASP A 266 -9.02 -18.01 -11.80
C ASP A 266 -9.05 -17.51 -10.35
N VAL A 267 -7.89 -17.29 -9.78
CA VAL A 267 -7.74 -16.72 -8.44
C VAL A 267 -7.69 -15.19 -8.56
N PRO A 268 -8.74 -14.47 -8.16
CA PRO A 268 -8.74 -13.01 -8.21
C PRO A 268 -7.74 -12.45 -7.21
N LEU A 269 -7.15 -11.33 -7.55
CA LEU A 269 -6.23 -10.61 -6.68
C LEU A 269 -6.73 -9.20 -6.45
N TYR A 270 -6.90 -8.88 -5.18
CA TYR A 270 -7.31 -7.57 -4.70
C TYR A 270 -6.21 -6.95 -3.85
N LEU A 271 -6.06 -5.64 -3.93
CA LEU A 271 -5.43 -4.83 -2.90
C LEU A 271 -6.53 -4.25 -2.02
N VAL A 272 -6.40 -4.39 -0.71
CA VAL A 272 -7.41 -3.97 0.27
C VAL A 272 -6.80 -3.04 1.32
N TRP A 273 -7.57 -2.03 1.76
CA TRP A 273 -7.16 -1.05 2.74
C TRP A 273 -8.36 -0.50 3.51
N HIS A 274 -8.13 0.13 4.66
CA HIS A 274 -9.21 0.76 5.42
C HIS A 274 -9.55 2.15 4.85
N GLN A 275 -10.84 2.53 4.85
CA GLN A 275 -11.36 3.80 4.32
C GLN A 275 -10.71 5.07 4.92
N ARG A 276 -10.07 4.98 6.11
CA ARG A 276 -9.34 6.11 6.71
C ARG A 276 -8.26 6.70 5.80
N TYR A 277 -7.79 5.91 4.83
CA TYR A 277 -6.75 6.27 3.89
C TYR A 277 -7.30 6.78 2.54
N ASP A 278 -8.63 6.97 2.40
CA ASP A 278 -9.22 7.39 1.12
C ASP A 278 -8.66 8.76 0.68
N ASP A 279 -8.50 9.70 1.63
CA ASP A 279 -7.97 11.05 1.39
C ASP A 279 -6.46 11.18 1.66
N ASP A 280 -5.78 10.11 2.04
CA ASP A 280 -4.33 10.09 2.31
C ASP A 280 -3.55 9.97 1.00
N ARG A 281 -2.95 11.08 0.54
CA ARG A 281 -2.21 11.13 -0.72
C ARG A 281 -0.99 10.23 -0.76
N ALA A 282 -0.27 10.10 0.35
CA ALA A 282 0.90 9.22 0.42
C ALA A 282 0.48 7.75 0.33
N HIS A 283 -0.62 7.39 0.98
CA HIS A 283 -1.19 6.06 0.86
C HIS A 283 -1.76 5.80 -0.54
N THR A 284 -2.40 6.80 -1.17
CA THR A 284 -2.89 6.70 -2.56
C THR A 284 -1.73 6.44 -3.52
N TRP A 285 -0.62 7.19 -3.38
CA TRP A 285 0.59 6.95 -4.15
C TRP A 285 1.12 5.52 -3.99
N LEU A 286 1.19 5.01 -2.74
CA LEU A 286 1.62 3.64 -2.49
C LEU A 286 0.69 2.61 -3.14
N ARG A 287 -0.64 2.80 -3.04
CA ARG A 287 -1.65 1.92 -3.67
C ARG A 287 -1.50 1.87 -5.19
N ASP A 288 -1.27 3.02 -5.81
CA ASP A 288 -1.12 3.11 -7.26
C ASP A 288 0.17 2.42 -7.70
N LEU A 289 1.28 2.66 -6.99
CA LEU A 289 2.54 1.99 -7.26
C LEU A 289 2.46 0.47 -7.05
N ALA A 290 1.81 0.02 -5.99
CA ALA A 290 1.55 -1.40 -5.74
C ALA A 290 0.66 -2.01 -6.83
N THR A 291 -0.37 -1.28 -7.27
CA THR A 291 -1.25 -1.70 -8.37
C THR A 291 -0.46 -1.89 -9.67
N GLU A 292 0.35 -0.89 -10.07
CA GLU A 292 1.21 -0.96 -11.26
C GLU A 292 2.15 -2.17 -11.19
N THR A 293 2.78 -2.37 -10.03
CA THR A 293 3.74 -3.45 -9.80
C THR A 293 3.08 -4.83 -9.93
N VAL A 294 1.90 -5.01 -9.35
CA VAL A 294 1.17 -6.28 -9.40
C VAL A 294 0.60 -6.53 -10.80
N GLN A 295 0.04 -5.52 -11.44
CA GLN A 295 -0.52 -5.66 -12.80
C GLN A 295 0.53 -6.03 -13.83
N ALA A 296 1.79 -5.63 -13.62
CA ALA A 296 2.89 -6.02 -14.49
C ALA A 296 3.12 -7.55 -14.55
N LEU A 297 2.71 -8.32 -13.52
CA LEU A 297 2.78 -9.79 -13.54
C LEU A 297 1.84 -10.42 -14.59
N PHE A 298 0.74 -9.75 -14.88
CA PHE A 298 -0.30 -10.24 -15.81
C PHE A 298 -0.13 -9.72 -17.22
N ALA A 299 0.83 -8.80 -17.43
CA ALA A 299 1.17 -8.32 -18.77
C ALA A 299 1.77 -9.48 -19.60
N PRO A 300 1.47 -9.58 -20.90
CA PRO A 300 2.13 -10.54 -21.75
C PRO A 300 3.64 -10.29 -21.70
N PRO A 301 4.48 -11.35 -21.69
CA PRO A 301 5.92 -11.19 -21.67
C PRO A 301 6.33 -10.31 -22.86
N THR A 302 6.95 -9.17 -22.58
CA THR A 302 7.57 -8.33 -23.61
C THR A 302 8.64 -9.19 -24.28
N ALA A 303 8.51 -9.42 -25.58
CA ALA A 303 9.48 -10.17 -26.34
C ALA A 303 10.88 -9.62 -26.05
N SER A 304 11.76 -10.45 -25.49
CA SER A 304 13.14 -10.11 -25.28
C SER A 304 13.74 -9.60 -26.59
N PRO A 305 14.49 -8.48 -26.60
CA PRO A 305 15.16 -8.05 -27.83
C PRO A 305 16.04 -9.20 -28.32
N GLN A 306 15.83 -9.64 -29.55
CA GLN A 306 16.68 -10.63 -30.19
C GLN A 306 18.12 -10.12 -30.13
N PRO A 307 19.10 -10.96 -29.76
CA PRO A 307 20.52 -10.58 -29.84
C PRO A 307 20.79 -10.18 -31.29
N LEU A 308 21.34 -8.98 -31.47
CA LEU A 308 21.82 -8.50 -32.76
C LEU A 308 22.82 -9.53 -33.30
N THR A 309 22.40 -10.32 -34.28
CA THR A 309 23.31 -11.17 -35.03
C THR A 309 24.26 -10.25 -35.77
N ASN A 310 25.50 -10.18 -35.27
CA ASN A 310 26.62 -9.55 -35.99
C ASN A 310 26.80 -10.28 -37.30
N ARG A 311 26.27 -9.72 -38.39
CA ARG A 311 26.63 -10.10 -39.75
C ARG A 311 28.05 -9.53 -39.99
N THR A 312 29.07 -10.31 -39.65
CA THR A 312 30.37 -10.19 -40.34
C THR A 312 30.16 -10.75 -41.74
N GLY A 313 30.01 -9.87 -42.69
CA GLY A 313 30.14 -10.19 -44.13
C GLY A 313 31.59 -10.12 -44.57
N PRO A 314 31.95 -10.78 -45.66
CA PRO A 314 33.33 -11.03 -46.09
C PRO A 314 34.09 -9.79 -46.51
#